data_877947d6bd85e43a30cfb11248f54c7c
#
_entry.id   877947d6bd85e43a30cfb11248f54c7c
#
_cell.length_a   1.000
_cell.length_b   1.000
_cell.length_c   1.000
_cell.angle_alpha   90.00
_cell.angle_beta   90.00
_cell.angle_gamma   90.00
#
_symmetry.space_group_name_H-M   'P 1'
#
loop_
_entity.id
_entity.type
_entity.pdbx_description
1 polymer ?
#
loop_
_entity_poly.entity_id
_entity_poly.type
_entity_poly.pdbx_seq_one_letter_code
_entity_poly.pdbx_strand_id
1 'polypeptide(L)'
;MPTPWRREGYQLPSYYRHEFRSADAANDVQRRERAIREYYCSQGHEQDDPDDDLVRDFTENQLRYELDIIHRWGSRSWLKIRNKGVIQSCVEWVQGPETDGFRRLVQDHEGGLTTEALVIQHSDRFANGVVTRAAQRVLAHAHGFPHELVELARGL
;
A
#
# COMPACT_ATOMS: atom_id res chain seq x y z
N MET A 1 -11.68 -26.58 -9.11
CA MET A 1 -12.25 -25.23 -8.88
C MET A 1 -11.15 -24.18 -8.84
N PRO A 2 -11.28 -23.08 -9.57
CA PRO A 2 -10.33 -22.00 -9.42
C PRO A 2 -10.45 -21.38 -8.03
N THR A 3 -9.31 -21.06 -7.42
CA THR A 3 -9.29 -20.33 -6.15
C THR A 3 -9.69 -18.87 -6.39
N PRO A 4 -10.55 -18.25 -5.53
CA PRO A 4 -11.05 -16.89 -5.76
C PRO A 4 -9.95 -15.81 -5.81
N TRP A 5 -8.79 -16.10 -5.25
CA TRP A 5 -7.67 -15.16 -5.17
C TRP A 5 -6.60 -15.37 -6.24
N ARG A 6 -6.81 -16.32 -7.14
CA ARG A 6 -5.88 -16.58 -8.23
C ARG A 6 -6.47 -16.13 -9.57
N ARG A 7 -5.82 -15.16 -10.18
CA ARG A 7 -6.15 -14.73 -11.54
C ARG A 7 -5.52 -15.70 -12.54
N GLU A 8 -6.25 -16.06 -13.58
CA GLU A 8 -5.74 -16.93 -14.65
C GLU A 8 -4.46 -16.33 -15.26
N GLY A 9 -3.45 -17.17 -15.47
CA GLY A 9 -2.15 -16.75 -15.97
C GLY A 9 -1.18 -16.24 -14.91
N TYR A 10 -1.61 -16.19 -13.64
CA TYR A 10 -0.78 -15.72 -12.53
C TYR A 10 -0.66 -16.77 -11.45
N GLN A 11 0.31 -16.57 -10.56
CA GLN A 11 0.51 -17.43 -9.40
C GLN A 11 -0.42 -17.03 -8.25
N LEU A 12 -0.42 -17.84 -7.18
CA LEU A 12 -1.12 -17.50 -5.93
C LEU A 12 -0.43 -16.33 -5.22
N PRO A 13 -1.15 -15.58 -4.38
CA PRO A 13 -0.55 -14.46 -3.64
C PRO A 13 0.71 -14.84 -2.85
N SER A 14 0.74 -16.04 -2.25
CA SER A 14 1.89 -16.51 -1.49
C SER A 14 3.17 -16.61 -2.32
N TYR A 15 3.06 -16.94 -3.60
CA TYR A 15 4.21 -16.98 -4.51
C TYR A 15 4.89 -15.62 -4.62
N TYR A 16 4.09 -14.57 -4.87
CA TYR A 16 4.64 -13.21 -5.05
C TYR A 16 5.18 -12.64 -3.75
N ARG A 17 4.53 -12.92 -2.62
CA ARG A 17 5.06 -12.53 -1.32
C ARG A 17 6.41 -13.16 -1.05
N HIS A 18 6.54 -14.46 -1.33
CA HIS A 18 7.82 -15.17 -1.17
C HIS A 18 8.89 -14.60 -2.11
N GLU A 19 8.56 -14.37 -3.38
CA GLU A 19 9.46 -13.78 -4.36
C GLU A 19 9.94 -12.38 -3.93
N PHE A 20 9.04 -11.55 -3.46
CA PHE A 20 9.37 -10.22 -2.96
C PHE A 20 10.34 -10.30 -1.77
N ARG A 21 10.02 -11.11 -0.78
CA ARG A 21 10.86 -11.26 0.42
C ARG A 21 12.26 -11.76 0.06
N SER A 22 12.34 -12.74 -0.80
CA SER A 22 13.60 -13.34 -1.24
C SER A 22 14.46 -12.34 -2.00
N ALA A 23 13.84 -11.59 -2.93
CA ALA A 23 14.54 -10.57 -3.71
C ALA A 23 15.00 -9.40 -2.83
N ASP A 24 14.16 -8.99 -1.89
CA ASP A 24 14.47 -7.90 -0.95
C ASP A 24 15.65 -8.28 -0.05
N ALA A 25 15.66 -9.50 0.48
CA ALA A 25 16.76 -10.01 1.31
C ALA A 25 18.07 -10.11 0.53
N ALA A 26 18.02 -10.40 -0.76
CA ALA A 26 19.20 -10.51 -1.63
C ALA A 26 19.62 -9.19 -2.25
N ASN A 27 18.91 -8.09 -1.99
CA ASN A 27 19.09 -6.79 -2.65
C ASN A 27 19.00 -6.87 -4.17
N ASP A 28 18.20 -7.79 -4.69
CA ASP A 28 17.98 -7.96 -6.13
C ASP A 28 16.85 -7.02 -6.57
N VAL A 29 17.22 -5.81 -6.98
CA VAL A 29 16.28 -4.74 -7.32
C VAL A 29 15.37 -5.12 -8.48
N GLN A 30 15.93 -5.68 -9.55
CA GLN A 30 15.14 -6.07 -10.73
C GLN A 30 14.10 -7.13 -10.39
N ARG A 31 14.51 -8.16 -9.65
CA ARG A 31 13.62 -9.24 -9.23
C ARG A 31 12.54 -8.72 -8.28
N ARG A 32 12.91 -7.83 -7.36
CA ARG A 32 11.97 -7.22 -6.42
C ARG A 32 10.91 -6.40 -7.16
N GLU A 33 11.33 -5.54 -8.10
CA GLU A 33 10.40 -4.70 -8.86
C GLU A 33 9.49 -5.53 -9.76
N ARG A 34 10.00 -6.63 -10.31
CA ARG A 34 9.17 -7.57 -11.07
C ARG A 34 8.11 -8.22 -10.20
N ALA A 35 8.48 -8.65 -8.99
CA ALA A 35 7.54 -9.26 -8.05
C ALA A 35 6.43 -8.27 -7.64
N ILE A 36 6.79 -7.01 -7.39
CA ILE A 36 5.82 -5.95 -7.07
C ILE A 36 4.83 -5.78 -8.22
N ARG A 37 5.33 -5.62 -9.44
CA ARG A 37 4.49 -5.39 -10.64
C ARG A 37 3.55 -6.56 -10.88
N GLU A 38 4.08 -7.77 -10.87
CA GLU A 38 3.28 -8.98 -11.12
C GLU A 38 2.25 -9.22 -10.03
N TYR A 39 2.59 -8.92 -8.78
CA TYR A 39 1.64 -9.02 -7.68
C TYR A 39 0.47 -8.07 -7.89
N TYR A 40 0.74 -6.82 -8.24
CA TYR A 40 -0.33 -5.88 -8.56
C TYR A 40 -1.20 -6.42 -9.70
N CYS A 41 -0.60 -6.85 -10.81
CA CYS A 41 -1.36 -7.38 -11.95
C CYS A 41 -2.24 -8.55 -11.55
N SER A 42 -1.72 -9.45 -10.71
CA SER A 42 -2.46 -10.63 -10.26
C SER A 42 -3.63 -10.27 -9.34
N GLN A 43 -3.47 -9.26 -8.48
CA GLN A 43 -4.43 -8.91 -7.43
C GLN A 43 -5.32 -7.72 -7.79
N GLY A 44 -4.76 -6.71 -8.40
CA GLY A 44 -5.48 -5.50 -8.79
C GLY A 44 -6.15 -5.60 -10.16
N HIS A 45 -5.87 -6.65 -10.91
CA HIS A 45 -6.40 -6.90 -12.26
C HIS A 45 -6.18 -5.73 -13.21
N GLU A 46 -5.07 -4.99 -13.01
CA GLU A 46 -4.71 -3.88 -13.88
C GLU A 46 -5.81 -2.81 -13.98
N GLN A 47 -6.55 -2.63 -12.88
CA GLN A 47 -7.52 -1.53 -12.76
C GLN A 47 -6.83 -0.17 -12.95
N ASP A 48 -5.55 -0.07 -12.54
CA ASP A 48 -4.68 1.06 -12.75
C ASP A 48 -3.52 0.64 -13.66
N ASP A 49 -2.70 1.61 -14.08
CA ASP A 49 -1.45 1.33 -14.81
C ASP A 49 -0.44 0.70 -13.84
N PRO A 50 0.01 -0.55 -14.09
CA PRO A 50 0.95 -1.22 -13.20
C PRO A 50 2.33 -0.56 -13.16
N ASP A 51 2.66 0.31 -14.11
CA ASP A 51 3.94 1.01 -14.16
C ASP A 51 3.88 2.40 -13.53
N ASP A 52 2.73 2.82 -13.03
CA ASP A 52 2.56 4.09 -12.31
C ASP A 52 3.24 4.03 -10.94
N ASP A 53 3.96 5.10 -10.57
CA ASP A 53 4.73 5.15 -9.33
C ASP A 53 3.86 5.00 -8.08
N LEU A 54 2.68 5.60 -8.08
CA LEU A 54 1.75 5.49 -6.95
C LEU A 54 1.26 4.04 -6.79
N VAL A 55 0.93 3.39 -7.89
CA VAL A 55 0.46 2.00 -7.90
C VAL A 55 1.58 1.07 -7.42
N ARG A 56 2.79 1.31 -7.89
CA ARG A 56 3.97 0.55 -7.45
C ARG A 56 4.21 0.70 -5.95
N ASP A 57 4.19 1.94 -5.44
CA ASP A 57 4.45 2.21 -4.02
C ASP A 57 3.33 1.66 -3.13
N PHE A 58 2.08 1.77 -3.57
CA PHE A 58 0.96 1.11 -2.89
C PHE A 58 1.21 -0.40 -2.76
N THR A 59 1.60 -1.03 -3.85
CA THR A 59 1.79 -2.48 -3.89
C THR A 59 2.94 -2.93 -2.98
N GLU A 60 4.04 -2.20 -2.99
CA GLU A 60 5.15 -2.49 -2.07
C GLU A 60 4.71 -2.37 -0.61
N ASN A 61 4.02 -1.31 -0.25
CA ASN A 61 3.50 -1.11 1.10
C ASN A 61 2.55 -2.23 1.51
N GLN A 62 1.68 -2.66 0.59
CA GLN A 62 0.74 -3.75 0.82
C GLN A 62 1.47 -5.08 1.03
N LEU A 63 2.51 -5.36 0.24
CA LEU A 63 3.35 -6.55 0.41
C LEU A 63 4.01 -6.57 1.78
N ARG A 64 4.61 -5.45 2.20
CA ARG A 64 5.25 -5.37 3.52
C ARG A 64 4.23 -5.52 4.64
N TYR A 65 3.06 -4.94 4.49
CA TYR A 65 1.97 -5.08 5.45
C TYR A 65 1.53 -6.55 5.59
N GLU A 66 1.33 -7.23 4.46
CA GLU A 66 0.94 -8.65 4.47
C GLU A 66 2.01 -9.55 5.06
N LEU A 67 3.29 -9.28 4.74
CA LEU A 67 4.41 -10.11 5.20
C LEU A 67 4.78 -9.87 6.66
N ASP A 68 4.87 -8.61 7.08
CA ASP A 68 5.52 -8.24 8.33
C ASP A 68 4.53 -7.90 9.43
N ILE A 69 3.29 -7.54 9.09
CA ILE A 69 2.31 -7.05 10.06
C ILE A 69 1.18 -8.07 10.28
N ILE A 70 0.42 -8.37 9.24
CA ILE A 70 -0.74 -9.26 9.39
C ILE A 70 -0.44 -10.73 9.09
N HIS A 71 0.70 -11.02 8.46
CA HIS A 71 1.15 -12.38 8.14
C HIS A 71 0.11 -13.20 7.37
N ARG A 72 -0.59 -12.54 6.43
CA ARG A 72 -1.64 -13.17 5.61
C ARG A 72 -1.94 -12.33 4.37
N TRP A 73 -2.73 -12.89 3.48
CA TRP A 73 -3.23 -12.22 2.28
C TRP A 73 -4.23 -11.11 2.63
N GLY A 74 -4.02 -9.93 2.08
CA GLY A 74 -4.89 -8.76 2.29
C GLY A 74 -6.08 -8.72 1.33
N SER A 75 -6.97 -9.70 1.41
CA SER A 75 -8.06 -9.90 0.45
C SER A 75 -9.00 -8.70 0.32
N ARG A 76 -9.32 -8.04 1.44
CA ARG A 76 -10.25 -6.89 1.43
C ARG A 76 -9.67 -5.69 0.71
N SER A 77 -8.37 -5.40 0.95
CA SER A 77 -7.67 -4.32 0.26
C SER A 77 -7.67 -4.56 -1.24
N TRP A 78 -7.32 -5.78 -1.66
CA TRP A 78 -7.25 -6.09 -3.08
C TRP A 78 -8.62 -6.08 -3.76
N LEU A 79 -9.67 -6.52 -3.07
CA LEU A 79 -11.03 -6.42 -3.59
C LEU A 79 -11.41 -4.96 -3.87
N LYS A 80 -11.07 -4.06 -2.95
CA LYS A 80 -11.33 -2.63 -3.12
C LYS A 80 -10.54 -2.06 -4.31
N ILE A 81 -9.27 -2.44 -4.45
CA ILE A 81 -8.43 -2.00 -5.56
C ILE A 81 -9.00 -2.46 -6.91
N ARG A 82 -9.40 -3.72 -7.00
CA ARG A 82 -10.02 -4.24 -8.24
C ARG A 82 -11.28 -3.47 -8.64
N ASN A 83 -12.06 -3.03 -7.67
CA ASN A 83 -13.32 -2.36 -7.93
C ASN A 83 -13.17 -0.86 -8.18
N LYS A 84 -12.20 -0.19 -7.57
CA LYS A 84 -12.14 1.27 -7.52
C LYS A 84 -10.80 1.87 -7.96
N GLY A 85 -9.75 1.07 -8.05
CA GLY A 85 -8.40 1.55 -8.32
C GLY A 85 -7.72 2.11 -7.09
N VAL A 86 -6.41 2.40 -7.21
CA VAL A 86 -5.58 2.83 -6.08
C VAL A 86 -5.98 4.23 -5.60
N ILE A 87 -6.15 5.19 -6.50
CA ILE A 87 -6.45 6.58 -6.11
C ILE A 87 -7.77 6.65 -5.34
N GLN A 88 -8.85 6.13 -5.90
CA GLN A 88 -10.17 6.20 -5.25
C GLN A 88 -10.19 5.42 -3.94
N SER A 89 -9.51 4.29 -3.88
CA SER A 89 -9.38 3.51 -2.65
C SER A 89 -8.67 4.30 -1.55
N CYS A 90 -7.57 4.96 -1.89
CA CYS A 90 -6.83 5.81 -0.95
C CYS A 90 -7.70 6.97 -0.45
N VAL A 91 -8.45 7.63 -1.35
CA VAL A 91 -9.35 8.72 -0.98
C VAL A 91 -10.36 8.24 0.06
N GLU A 92 -10.98 7.09 -0.18
CA GLU A 92 -12.00 6.56 0.73
C GLU A 92 -11.41 6.15 2.08
N TRP A 93 -10.23 5.54 2.09
CA TRP A 93 -9.57 5.18 3.34
C TRP A 93 -9.19 6.41 4.17
N VAL A 94 -8.70 7.46 3.54
CA VAL A 94 -8.28 8.69 4.24
C VAL A 94 -9.49 9.50 4.70
N GLN A 95 -10.55 9.59 3.91
CA GLN A 95 -11.74 10.37 4.25
C GLN A 95 -12.69 9.64 5.20
N GLY A 96 -12.60 8.33 5.28
CA GLY A 96 -13.36 7.53 6.23
C GLY A 96 -12.78 7.56 7.64
N PRO A 97 -13.35 6.79 8.57
CA PRO A 97 -12.76 6.62 9.91
C PRO A 97 -11.38 5.98 9.82
N GLU A 98 -10.54 6.19 10.84
CA GLU A 98 -9.28 5.48 10.95
C GLU A 98 -9.53 3.98 10.96
N THR A 99 -8.86 3.25 10.06
CA THR A 99 -9.02 1.81 9.94
C THR A 99 -8.24 1.07 11.02
N ASP A 100 -8.58 -0.19 11.25
CA ASP A 100 -7.80 -1.06 12.14
C ASP A 100 -6.36 -1.20 11.64
N GLY A 101 -6.18 -1.28 10.32
CA GLY A 101 -4.85 -1.34 9.71
C GLY A 101 -4.03 -0.09 9.99
N PHE A 102 -4.62 1.08 9.88
CA PHE A 102 -3.96 2.34 10.22
C PHE A 102 -3.51 2.34 11.70
N ARG A 103 -4.43 2.02 12.60
CA ARG A 103 -4.12 2.00 14.04
C ARG A 103 -3.02 1.00 14.37
N ARG A 104 -3.06 -0.19 13.76
CA ARG A 104 -2.05 -1.22 13.94
C ARG A 104 -0.67 -0.74 13.49
N LEU A 105 -0.59 -0.14 12.30
CA LEU A 105 0.68 0.35 11.75
C LEU A 105 1.27 1.48 12.61
N VAL A 106 0.44 2.39 13.07
CA VAL A 106 0.89 3.47 13.99
C VAL A 106 1.40 2.87 15.30
N GLN A 107 0.69 1.93 15.87
CA GLN A 107 1.07 1.27 17.13
C GLN A 107 2.41 0.53 16.98
N ASP A 108 2.66 -0.08 15.84
CA ASP A 108 3.89 -0.83 15.58
C ASP A 108 5.04 0.05 15.07
N HIS A 109 4.87 1.37 15.05
CA HIS A 109 5.84 2.35 14.52
C HIS A 109 6.16 2.12 13.04
N GLU A 110 5.17 1.65 12.28
CA GLU A 110 5.25 1.38 10.85
C GLU A 110 4.31 2.30 10.06
N GLY A 111 4.16 3.53 10.52
CA GLY A 111 3.28 4.52 9.88
C GLY A 111 3.62 4.83 8.43
N GLY A 112 4.87 4.60 8.03
CA GLY A 112 5.29 4.75 6.64
C GLY A 112 4.58 3.83 5.65
N LEU A 113 3.95 2.76 6.13
CA LEU A 113 3.19 1.83 5.29
C LEU A 113 1.71 2.20 5.17
N THR A 114 1.26 3.24 5.84
CA THR A 114 -0.15 3.65 5.81
C THR A 114 -0.55 4.30 4.50
N THR A 115 -1.86 4.30 4.23
CA THR A 115 -2.44 5.06 3.11
C THR A 115 -2.16 6.56 3.27
N GLU A 116 -2.23 7.07 4.49
CA GLU A 116 -1.93 8.46 4.80
C GLU A 116 -0.52 8.85 4.36
N ALA A 117 0.46 8.00 4.65
CA ALA A 117 1.84 8.19 4.21
C ALA A 117 1.95 8.23 2.69
N LEU A 118 1.27 7.32 2.02
CA LEU A 118 1.26 7.24 0.56
C LEU A 118 0.66 8.51 -0.07
N VAL A 119 -0.45 9.00 0.49
CA VAL A 119 -1.10 10.23 0.02
C VAL A 119 -0.17 11.44 0.19
N ILE A 120 0.55 11.55 1.29
CA ILE A 120 1.49 12.65 1.53
C ILE A 120 2.65 12.58 0.54
N GLN A 121 3.20 11.39 0.31
CA GLN A 121 4.32 11.19 -0.62
C GLN A 121 3.95 11.46 -2.07
N HIS A 122 2.68 11.27 -2.42
CA HIS A 122 2.13 11.51 -3.76
C HIS A 122 1.07 12.62 -3.74
N SER A 123 1.33 13.68 -2.98
CA SER A 123 0.32 14.72 -2.71
C SER A 123 -0.23 15.41 -3.96
N ASP A 124 0.56 15.49 -5.03
CA ASP A 124 0.14 16.04 -6.32
C ASP A 124 -0.92 15.18 -7.04
N ARG A 125 -1.12 13.95 -6.60
CA ARG A 125 -2.09 13.03 -7.20
C ARG A 125 -3.46 13.08 -6.52
N PHE A 126 -3.62 13.88 -5.47
CA PHE A 126 -4.84 13.90 -4.65
C PHE A 126 -5.36 15.33 -4.49
N ALA A 127 -6.68 15.47 -4.28
CA ALA A 127 -7.30 16.74 -3.97
C ALA A 127 -6.79 17.26 -2.61
N ASN A 128 -6.74 18.60 -2.46
CA ASN A 128 -6.19 19.24 -1.27
C ASN A 128 -6.85 18.77 0.03
N GLY A 129 -8.16 18.54 0.04
CA GLY A 129 -8.89 18.05 1.22
C GLY A 129 -8.43 16.68 1.70
N VAL A 130 -8.10 15.80 0.76
CA VAL A 130 -7.57 14.46 1.06
C VAL A 130 -6.16 14.58 1.66
N VAL A 131 -5.31 15.37 1.04
CA VAL A 131 -3.94 15.62 1.51
C VAL A 131 -3.95 16.23 2.92
N THR A 132 -4.79 17.23 3.14
CA THR A 132 -4.94 17.87 4.45
C THR A 132 -5.36 16.86 5.51
N ARG A 133 -6.34 16.01 5.21
CA ARG A 133 -6.79 14.99 6.14
C ARG A 133 -5.68 13.98 6.47
N ALA A 134 -4.96 13.53 5.47
CA ALA A 134 -3.82 12.63 5.67
C ALA A 134 -2.75 13.27 6.56
N ALA A 135 -2.41 14.53 6.29
CA ALA A 135 -1.44 15.28 7.10
C ALA A 135 -1.89 15.43 8.55
N GLN A 136 -3.16 15.75 8.77
CA GLN A 136 -3.73 15.86 10.13
C GLN A 136 -3.59 14.55 10.91
N ARG A 137 -3.87 13.41 10.25
CA ARG A 137 -3.74 12.09 10.89
C ARG A 137 -2.29 11.76 11.23
N VAL A 138 -1.36 12.05 10.33
CA VAL A 138 0.07 11.85 10.58
C VAL A 138 0.53 12.68 11.77
N LEU A 139 0.16 13.97 11.81
CA LEU A 139 0.57 14.87 12.90
C LEU A 139 -0.07 14.47 14.23
N ALA A 140 -1.30 13.97 14.21
CA ALA A 140 -1.98 13.49 15.43
C ALA A 140 -1.31 12.24 16.01
N HIS A 141 -0.62 11.46 15.18
CA HIS A 141 0.03 10.21 15.57
C HIS A 141 1.52 10.21 15.21
N ALA A 142 2.18 11.35 15.33
CA ALA A 142 3.55 11.57 14.85
C ALA A 142 4.55 10.53 15.37
N HIS A 143 4.36 10.03 16.57
CA HIS A 143 5.24 9.02 17.18
C HIS A 143 5.29 7.69 16.42
N GLY A 144 4.27 7.40 15.62
CA GLY A 144 4.19 6.16 14.83
C GLY A 144 4.73 6.30 13.41
N PHE A 145 5.20 7.48 13.01
CA PHE A 145 5.63 7.78 11.64
C PHE A 145 7.11 8.14 11.57
N PRO A 146 7.77 7.86 10.42
CA PRO A 146 9.14 8.34 10.20
C PRO A 146 9.21 9.87 10.30
N HIS A 147 10.33 10.37 10.83
CA HIS A 147 10.52 11.81 11.04
C HIS A 147 10.36 12.62 9.74
N GLU A 148 10.91 12.14 8.65
CA GLU A 148 10.84 12.81 7.34
C GLU A 148 9.39 12.99 6.88
N LEU A 149 8.56 12.00 7.14
CA LEU A 149 7.14 12.05 6.77
C LEU A 149 6.37 13.06 7.62
N VAL A 150 6.69 13.14 8.92
CA VAL A 150 6.10 14.13 9.82
C VAL A 150 6.45 15.54 9.35
N GLU A 151 7.69 15.77 8.95
CA GLU A 151 8.13 17.07 8.43
C GLU A 151 7.43 17.42 7.13
N LEU A 152 7.24 16.46 6.22
CA LEU A 152 6.45 16.68 5.00
C LEU A 152 5.01 17.07 5.34
N ALA A 153 4.40 16.38 6.30
CA ALA A 153 3.03 16.65 6.73
C ALA A 153 2.86 18.07 7.28
N ARG A 154 3.86 18.58 8.00
CA ARG A 154 3.84 19.94 8.53
C ARG A 154 3.85 21.01 7.45
N GLY A 155 4.40 20.72 6.29
CA GLY A 155 4.48 21.64 5.17
C GLY A 155 3.25 21.65 4.28
N LEU A 156 2.28 20.82 4.55
CA LEU A 156 1.08 20.66 3.70
C LEU A 156 -0.13 21.43 4.22
#